data_09d277a9b211d8652fec2cd282480860
#
_entry.id   09d277a9b211d8652fec2cd282480860
#
_cell.length_a   1.000
_cell.length_b   1.000
_cell.length_c   1.000
_cell.angle_alpha   90.00
_cell.angle_beta   90.00
_cell.angle_gamma   90.00
#
_symmetry.space_group_name_H-M   'P 1'
#
loop_
_entity.id
_entity.type
_entity.pdbx_description
1 polymer ?
#
loop_
_entity_poly.entity_id
_entity_poly.type
_entity_poly.pdbx_seq_one_letter_code
_entity_poly.pdbx_strand_id
1 'polypeptide(L)'
;MQYSQEEIREMQSFLWRKSQLDEKEKSNIMKNVLIIGLGRFGRHIAMQLNQLGHEIMAVDWKEERVDKVLPFVTNAQIGDSTNAEFLQSLGIGNYDICFVTIGGSFQNSLETTSLLKELGAKLVISRAERDVHEKFLLRNGADKVVYPEKQVAKWASIRYTE
;
A
#
# COMPACT_ATOMS: atom_id res chain seq x y z
N MET A 1 5.31 -6.29 -11.57
CA MET A 1 5.83 -4.97 -11.86
C MET A 1 7.29 -5.10 -12.07
N GLN A 2 7.65 -4.76 -13.23
CA GLN A 2 9.04 -4.55 -13.51
C GLN A 2 9.33 -3.14 -13.01
N TYR A 3 10.17 -2.99 -12.03
CA TYR A 3 10.82 -1.71 -11.87
C TYR A 3 11.69 -1.54 -13.11
N SER A 4 11.27 -0.67 -14.02
CA SER A 4 12.10 -0.29 -15.12
C SER A 4 13.38 0.32 -14.58
N GLN A 5 14.42 0.35 -15.40
CA GLN A 5 15.65 1.08 -15.02
C GLN A 5 15.34 2.54 -14.68
N GLU A 6 14.31 3.08 -15.30
CA GLU A 6 13.82 4.42 -15.05
C GLU A 6 13.21 4.55 -13.64
N GLU A 7 12.35 3.61 -13.24
CA GLU A 7 11.76 3.59 -11.90
C GLU A 7 12.83 3.42 -10.80
N ILE A 8 13.83 2.58 -11.05
CA ILE A 8 14.96 2.42 -10.13
C ILE A 8 15.74 3.74 -10.01
N ARG A 9 16.01 4.41 -11.12
CA ARG A 9 16.68 5.71 -11.12
C ARG A 9 15.85 6.78 -10.42
N GLU A 10 14.54 6.78 -10.63
CA GLU A 10 13.63 7.70 -9.95
C GLU A 10 13.63 7.47 -8.44
N MET A 11 13.59 6.22 -8.00
CA MET A 11 13.65 5.88 -6.58
C MET A 11 14.99 6.31 -5.97
N GLN A 12 16.11 6.03 -6.63
CA GLN A 12 17.43 6.44 -6.18
C GLN A 12 17.56 7.98 -6.15
N SER A 13 17.06 8.64 -7.18
CA SER A 13 17.05 10.11 -7.26
C SER A 13 16.18 10.71 -6.15
N PHE A 14 15.03 10.11 -5.86
CA PHE A 14 14.15 10.53 -4.78
C PHE A 14 14.85 10.41 -3.43
N LEU A 15 15.48 9.27 -3.15
CA LEU A 15 16.22 9.04 -1.89
C LEU A 15 17.38 10.02 -1.73
N TRP A 16 18.12 10.27 -2.81
CA TRP A 16 19.22 11.23 -2.80
C TRP A 16 18.72 12.64 -2.51
N ARG A 17 17.70 13.11 -3.23
CA ARG A 17 17.08 14.43 -3.02
C ARG A 17 16.60 14.58 -1.58
N LYS A 18 15.95 13.55 -1.05
CA LYS A 18 15.45 13.55 0.32
C LYS A 18 16.57 13.68 1.33
N SER A 19 17.72 13.07 1.09
CA SER A 19 18.89 13.18 1.96
C SER A 19 19.51 14.57 1.98
N GLN A 20 19.26 15.39 0.95
CA GLN A 20 19.75 16.76 0.83
C GLN A 20 18.80 17.81 1.40
N LEU A 21 17.57 17.42 1.73
CA LEU A 21 16.54 18.33 2.23
C LEU A 21 16.72 18.62 3.72
N ASP A 22 16.33 19.83 4.15
CA ASP A 22 16.19 20.12 5.57
C ASP A 22 14.91 19.47 6.15
N GLU A 23 14.73 19.54 7.46
CA GLU A 23 13.60 18.90 8.14
C GLU A 23 12.23 19.44 7.68
N LYS A 24 12.15 20.73 7.35
CA LYS A 24 10.92 21.34 6.85
C LYS A 24 10.60 20.86 5.44
N GLU A 25 11.59 20.80 4.59
CA GLU A 25 11.44 20.28 3.22
C GLU A 25 11.11 18.80 3.21
N LYS A 26 11.71 17.99 4.08
CA LYS A 26 11.36 16.57 4.26
C LYS A 26 9.90 16.39 4.67
N SER A 27 9.39 17.24 5.55
CA SER A 27 7.99 17.22 5.97
C SER A 27 7.04 17.49 4.81
N ASN A 28 7.41 18.36 3.85
CA ASN A 28 6.58 18.70 2.71
C ASN A 28 6.41 17.56 1.69
N ILE A 29 7.32 16.59 1.66
CA ILE A 29 7.24 15.42 0.77
C ILE A 29 6.72 14.17 1.48
N MET A 30 6.47 14.26 2.78
CA MET A 30 5.91 13.16 3.57
C MET A 30 4.46 12.92 3.19
N LYS A 31 4.11 11.65 3.02
CA LYS A 31 2.75 11.21 2.73
C LYS A 31 2.13 10.53 3.94
N ASN A 32 0.81 10.65 4.05
CA ASN A 32 0.00 9.86 4.97
C ASN A 32 -0.55 8.66 4.22
N VAL A 33 -0.19 7.48 4.66
CA VAL A 33 -0.53 6.23 3.97
C VAL A 33 -1.34 5.33 4.88
N LEU A 34 -2.46 4.83 4.37
CA LEU A 34 -3.26 3.80 5.02
C LEU A 34 -2.92 2.46 4.37
N ILE A 35 -2.62 1.45 5.18
CA ILE A 35 -2.38 0.08 4.70
C ILE A 35 -3.39 -0.84 5.35
N ILE A 36 -4.19 -1.50 4.54
CA ILE A 36 -5.19 -2.47 4.99
C ILE A 36 -4.79 -3.86 4.52
N GLY A 37 -4.52 -4.73 5.48
CA GLY A 37 -4.00 -6.07 5.23
C GLY A 37 -2.50 -6.14 5.50
N LEU A 38 -2.14 -6.79 6.62
CA LEU A 38 -0.78 -6.83 7.14
C LEU A 38 -0.16 -8.22 7.07
N GLY A 39 -0.43 -8.93 5.96
CA GLY A 39 0.29 -10.13 5.61
C GLY A 39 1.73 -9.77 5.18
N ARG A 40 2.43 -10.71 4.57
CA ARG A 40 3.84 -10.50 4.17
C ARG A 40 4.02 -9.26 3.30
N PHE A 41 3.18 -9.11 2.28
CA PHE A 41 3.31 -7.97 1.36
C PHE A 41 3.00 -6.64 2.04
N GLY A 42 1.89 -6.56 2.77
CA GLY A 42 1.52 -5.34 3.50
C GLY A 42 2.56 -4.92 4.52
N ARG A 43 3.15 -5.88 5.24
CA ARG A 43 4.24 -5.60 6.19
C ARG A 43 5.48 -5.05 5.50
N HIS A 44 5.86 -5.62 4.34
CA HIS A 44 7.00 -5.12 3.58
C HIS A 44 6.74 -3.70 3.06
N ILE A 45 5.54 -3.42 2.59
CA ILE A 45 5.15 -2.04 2.19
C ILE A 45 5.30 -1.10 3.38
N ALA A 46 4.78 -1.47 4.56
CA ALA A 46 4.88 -0.65 5.76
C ALA A 46 6.34 -0.36 6.13
N MET A 47 7.19 -1.37 6.11
CA MET A 47 8.61 -1.22 6.42
C MET A 47 9.32 -0.29 5.44
N GLN A 48 9.06 -0.45 4.14
CA GLN A 48 9.67 0.38 3.11
C GLN A 48 9.20 1.84 3.20
N LEU A 49 7.91 2.05 3.39
CA LEU A 49 7.36 3.40 3.57
C LEU A 49 7.92 4.08 4.82
N ASN A 50 8.11 3.34 5.90
CA ASN A 50 8.75 3.86 7.11
C ASN A 50 10.19 4.31 6.84
N GLN A 51 10.97 3.52 6.11
CA GLN A 51 12.34 3.88 5.72
C GLN A 51 12.36 5.14 4.84
N LEU A 52 11.36 5.31 3.99
CA LEU A 52 11.19 6.51 3.16
C LEU A 52 10.70 7.72 3.96
N GLY A 53 10.29 7.53 5.22
CA GLY A 53 9.90 8.60 6.14
C GLY A 53 8.45 9.05 6.01
N HIS A 54 7.57 8.18 5.53
CA HIS A 54 6.14 8.44 5.47
C HIS A 54 5.43 8.06 6.77
N GLU A 55 4.29 8.66 7.03
CA GLU A 55 3.41 8.28 8.13
C GLU A 55 2.45 7.18 7.69
N ILE A 56 2.27 6.19 8.55
CA ILE A 56 1.52 4.99 8.21
C ILE A 56 0.48 4.70 9.28
N MET A 57 -0.76 4.53 8.83
CA MET A 57 -1.83 3.88 9.60
C MET A 57 -1.96 2.46 9.06
N ALA A 58 -1.74 1.47 9.93
CA ALA A 58 -1.83 0.05 9.57
C ALA A 58 -3.08 -0.58 10.15
N VAL A 59 -3.79 -1.35 9.35
CA VAL A 59 -5.05 -1.99 9.75
C VAL A 59 -5.05 -3.46 9.35
N ASP A 60 -5.41 -4.32 10.29
CA ASP A 60 -5.73 -5.72 10.03
C ASP A 60 -6.79 -6.16 11.02
N TRP A 61 -7.54 -7.20 10.70
CA TRP A 61 -8.52 -7.76 11.62
C TRP A 61 -7.88 -8.69 12.66
N LYS A 62 -6.65 -9.14 12.43
CA LYS A 62 -5.88 -10.00 13.34
C LYS A 62 -4.90 -9.19 14.18
N GLU A 63 -5.07 -9.25 15.49
CA GLU A 63 -4.18 -8.59 16.45
C GLU A 63 -2.71 -8.95 16.25
N GLU A 64 -2.40 -10.23 16.03
CA GLU A 64 -1.02 -10.71 15.85
C GLU A 64 -0.31 -10.06 14.67
N ARG A 65 -1.04 -9.74 13.59
CA ARG A 65 -0.49 -9.05 12.42
C ARG A 65 -0.25 -7.57 12.70
N VAL A 66 -1.14 -6.94 13.44
CA VAL A 66 -0.97 -5.55 13.89
C VAL A 66 0.26 -5.45 14.79
N ASP A 67 0.43 -6.34 15.75
CA ASP A 67 1.56 -6.33 16.68
C ASP A 67 2.92 -6.40 15.95
N LYS A 68 3.00 -7.14 14.86
CA LYS A 68 4.24 -7.30 14.09
C LYS A 68 4.69 -6.02 13.38
N VAL A 69 3.78 -5.10 13.08
CA VAL A 69 4.10 -3.86 12.36
C VAL A 69 4.25 -2.65 13.28
N LEU A 70 3.87 -2.74 14.54
CA LEU A 70 3.93 -1.62 15.48
C LEU A 70 5.26 -0.86 15.47
N PRO A 71 6.44 -1.51 15.41
CA PRO A 71 7.71 -0.78 15.35
C PRO A 71 7.92 0.06 14.09
N PHE A 72 7.13 -0.16 13.03
CA PHE A 72 7.33 0.44 11.72
C PHE A 72 6.25 1.43 11.31
N VAL A 73 5.24 1.63 12.14
CA VAL A 73 4.08 2.44 11.78
C VAL A 73 3.83 3.56 12.80
N THR A 74 3.15 4.60 12.35
CA THR A 74 2.77 5.72 13.21
C THR A 74 1.61 5.35 14.11
N ASN A 75 0.61 4.68 13.54
CA ASN A 75 -0.57 4.17 14.22
C ASN A 75 -1.00 2.84 13.63
N ALA A 76 -1.70 2.03 14.45
CA ALA A 76 -2.28 0.79 13.99
C ALA A 76 -3.63 0.56 14.67
N GLN A 77 -4.55 -0.09 13.96
CA GLN A 77 -5.85 -0.48 14.52
C GLN A 77 -6.23 -1.89 14.09
N ILE A 78 -6.94 -2.56 14.98
CA ILE A 78 -7.56 -3.85 14.69
C ILE A 78 -9.00 -3.59 14.27
N GLY A 79 -9.42 -4.09 13.13
CA GLY A 79 -10.78 -3.92 12.66
C GLY A 79 -11.07 -4.61 11.35
N ASP A 80 -12.34 -4.67 11.03
CA ASP A 80 -12.85 -5.27 9.79
C ASP A 80 -13.02 -4.19 8.72
N SER A 81 -12.19 -4.22 7.70
CA SER A 81 -12.21 -3.26 6.59
C SER A 81 -13.39 -3.40 5.65
N THR A 82 -14.21 -4.44 5.78
CA THR A 82 -15.46 -4.58 5.03
C THR A 82 -16.63 -3.88 5.74
N ASN A 83 -16.39 -3.34 6.94
CA ASN A 83 -17.38 -2.58 7.70
C ASN A 83 -17.21 -1.09 7.40
N ALA A 84 -18.25 -0.49 6.79
CA ALA A 84 -18.21 0.92 6.38
C ALA A 84 -18.03 1.88 7.56
N GLU A 85 -18.68 1.62 8.70
CA GLU A 85 -18.55 2.47 9.88
C GLU A 85 -17.12 2.47 10.42
N PHE A 86 -16.48 1.31 10.44
CA PHE A 86 -15.08 1.21 10.84
C PHE A 86 -14.18 2.04 9.92
N LEU A 87 -14.33 1.90 8.60
CA LEU A 87 -13.53 2.68 7.65
C LEU A 87 -13.80 4.18 7.79
N GLN A 88 -15.05 4.59 7.97
CA GLN A 88 -15.38 6.00 8.20
C GLN A 88 -14.65 6.55 9.42
N SER A 89 -14.52 5.76 10.49
CA SER A 89 -13.84 6.18 11.71
C SER A 89 -12.36 6.48 11.52
N LEU A 90 -11.75 5.97 10.45
CA LEU A 90 -10.34 6.18 10.12
C LEU A 90 -10.08 7.53 9.43
N GLY A 91 -11.12 8.20 8.92
CA GLY A 91 -10.96 9.45 8.17
C GLY A 91 -10.32 9.24 6.80
N ILE A 92 -10.95 8.42 5.97
CA ILE A 92 -10.37 7.95 4.68
C ILE A 92 -9.87 9.09 3.79
N GLY A 93 -10.58 10.20 3.70
CA GLY A 93 -10.19 11.35 2.87
C GLY A 93 -8.90 12.05 3.30
N ASN A 94 -8.39 11.77 4.49
CA ASN A 94 -7.16 12.38 5.01
C ASN A 94 -5.88 11.68 4.56
N TYR A 95 -5.98 10.49 3.98
CA TYR A 95 -4.81 9.76 3.49
C TYR A 95 -4.51 10.09 2.05
N ASP A 96 -3.24 10.26 1.74
CA ASP A 96 -2.78 10.49 0.38
C ASP A 96 -2.89 9.21 -0.46
N ILE A 97 -2.62 8.08 0.16
CA ILE A 97 -2.63 6.76 -0.50
C ILE A 97 -3.26 5.74 0.44
N CYS A 98 -4.13 4.90 -0.12
CA CYS A 98 -4.68 3.72 0.56
C CYS A 98 -4.24 2.46 -0.17
N PHE A 99 -3.44 1.63 0.49
CA PHE A 99 -3.07 0.30 -0.02
C PHE A 99 -4.02 -0.75 0.52
N VAL A 100 -4.55 -1.57 -0.37
CA VAL A 100 -5.32 -2.77 -0.01
C VAL A 100 -4.46 -3.99 -0.34
N THR A 101 -3.87 -4.56 0.70
CA THR A 101 -2.92 -5.67 0.60
C THR A 101 -3.43 -6.91 1.32
N ILE A 102 -4.74 -7.09 1.34
CA ILE A 102 -5.41 -8.26 1.91
C ILE A 102 -5.04 -9.50 1.09
N GLY A 103 -4.52 -10.52 1.76
CA GLY A 103 -4.26 -11.82 1.16
C GLY A 103 -5.29 -12.85 1.58
N GLY A 104 -5.49 -13.87 0.75
CA GLY A 104 -6.34 -15.02 1.06
C GLY A 104 -7.85 -14.82 0.90
N SER A 105 -8.33 -13.60 0.67
CA SER A 105 -9.74 -13.32 0.41
C SER A 105 -9.89 -12.20 -0.62
N PHE A 106 -10.11 -12.59 -1.86
CA PHE A 106 -10.40 -11.64 -2.93
C PHE A 106 -11.67 -10.84 -2.65
N GLN A 107 -12.70 -11.49 -2.11
CA GLN A 107 -13.95 -10.81 -1.78
C GLN A 107 -13.73 -9.66 -0.79
N ASN A 108 -12.97 -9.90 0.27
CA ASN A 108 -12.68 -8.85 1.26
C ASN A 108 -11.85 -7.72 0.65
N SER A 109 -10.88 -8.06 -0.20
CA SER A 109 -10.09 -7.07 -0.94
C SER A 109 -10.96 -6.21 -1.85
N LEU A 110 -11.86 -6.83 -2.59
CA LEU A 110 -12.76 -6.15 -3.51
C LEU A 110 -13.74 -5.22 -2.78
N GLU A 111 -14.37 -5.71 -1.72
CA GLU A 111 -15.29 -4.92 -0.90
C GLU A 111 -14.59 -3.73 -0.24
N THR A 112 -13.40 -3.96 0.32
CA THR A 112 -12.61 -2.90 0.95
C THR A 112 -12.21 -1.84 -0.08
N THR A 113 -11.76 -2.26 -1.26
CA THR A 113 -11.39 -1.35 -2.36
C THR A 113 -12.57 -0.46 -2.75
N SER A 114 -13.73 -1.06 -2.94
CA SER A 114 -14.95 -0.34 -3.29
C SER A 114 -15.38 0.66 -2.22
N LEU A 115 -15.39 0.24 -0.96
CA LEU A 115 -15.75 1.10 0.17
C LEU A 115 -14.79 2.29 0.32
N LEU A 116 -13.50 2.07 0.18
CA LEU A 116 -12.51 3.16 0.25
C LEU A 116 -12.82 4.23 -0.78
N LYS A 117 -13.12 3.82 -2.00
CA LYS A 117 -13.43 4.78 -3.07
C LYS A 117 -14.73 5.54 -2.79
N GLU A 118 -15.77 4.84 -2.33
CA GLU A 118 -17.03 5.46 -1.94
C GLU A 118 -16.86 6.47 -0.80
N LEU A 119 -15.94 6.21 0.12
CA LEU A 119 -15.66 7.07 1.26
C LEU A 119 -14.69 8.21 0.94
N GLY A 120 -14.33 8.38 -0.31
CA GLY A 120 -13.54 9.52 -0.77
C GLY A 120 -12.03 9.33 -0.74
N ALA A 121 -11.53 8.10 -0.79
CA ALA A 121 -10.10 7.86 -0.90
C ALA A 121 -9.50 8.54 -2.14
N LYS A 122 -8.39 9.23 -1.95
CA LYS A 122 -7.72 9.97 -3.03
C LYS A 122 -7.04 9.07 -4.04
N LEU A 123 -6.38 8.02 -3.55
CA LEU A 123 -5.67 7.05 -4.39
C LEU A 123 -5.74 5.68 -3.73
N VAL A 124 -6.36 4.72 -4.42
CA VAL A 124 -6.49 3.34 -3.94
C VAL A 124 -5.61 2.44 -4.81
N ILE A 125 -4.68 1.75 -4.17
CA ILE A 125 -3.80 0.77 -4.82
C ILE A 125 -4.09 -0.59 -4.20
N SER A 126 -4.60 -1.52 -4.99
CA SER A 126 -4.99 -2.84 -4.49
C SER A 126 -4.11 -3.94 -5.08
N ARG A 127 -3.81 -4.94 -4.25
CA ARG A 127 -3.01 -6.09 -4.65
C ARG A 127 -3.85 -7.15 -5.33
N ALA A 128 -3.40 -7.61 -6.49
CA ALA A 128 -3.93 -8.79 -7.16
C ALA A 128 -3.06 -10.02 -6.84
N GLU A 129 -3.69 -11.18 -6.75
CA GLU A 129 -3.01 -12.47 -6.58
C GLU A 129 -3.22 -13.38 -7.81
N ARG A 130 -4.12 -12.97 -8.72
CA ARG A 130 -4.44 -13.68 -9.96
C ARG A 130 -4.75 -12.67 -11.07
N ASP A 131 -4.55 -13.05 -12.33
CA ASP A 131 -4.79 -12.18 -13.49
C ASP A 131 -6.20 -11.60 -13.50
N VAL A 132 -7.21 -12.41 -13.20
CA VAL A 132 -8.60 -11.97 -13.20
C VAL A 132 -8.90 -10.92 -12.13
N HIS A 133 -8.13 -10.88 -11.05
CA HIS A 133 -8.32 -9.90 -9.97
C HIS A 133 -8.03 -8.48 -10.43
N GLU A 134 -7.02 -8.26 -11.28
CA GLU A 134 -6.65 -6.92 -11.75
C GLU A 134 -7.85 -6.19 -12.34
N LYS A 135 -8.55 -6.86 -13.23
CA LYS A 135 -9.70 -6.33 -13.95
C LYS A 135 -10.86 -5.95 -13.01
N PHE A 136 -11.19 -6.85 -12.08
CA PHE A 136 -12.28 -6.59 -11.14
C PHE A 136 -11.94 -5.49 -10.15
N LEU A 137 -10.71 -5.45 -9.66
CA LEU A 137 -10.26 -4.39 -8.75
C LEU A 137 -10.34 -3.02 -9.42
N LEU A 138 -9.86 -2.90 -10.64
CA LEU A 138 -9.93 -1.63 -11.39
C LEU A 138 -11.37 -1.20 -11.66
N ARG A 139 -12.25 -2.13 -11.99
CA ARG A 139 -13.68 -1.84 -12.22
C ARG A 139 -14.42 -1.41 -10.96
N ASN A 140 -13.95 -1.83 -9.79
CA ASN A 140 -14.63 -1.59 -8.51
C ASN A 140 -13.96 -0.54 -7.64
N GLY A 141 -13.09 0.29 -8.19
CA GLY A 141 -12.62 1.48 -7.51
C GLY A 141 -11.12 1.58 -7.26
N ALA A 142 -10.34 0.56 -7.55
CA ALA A 142 -8.88 0.70 -7.48
C ALA A 142 -8.41 1.65 -8.58
N ASP A 143 -7.60 2.62 -8.22
CA ASP A 143 -6.97 3.51 -9.19
C ASP A 143 -5.79 2.82 -9.87
N LYS A 144 -5.09 1.96 -9.12
CA LYS A 144 -3.98 1.15 -9.60
C LYS A 144 -4.02 -0.23 -8.95
N VAL A 145 -3.43 -1.19 -9.63
CA VAL A 145 -3.30 -2.56 -9.13
C VAL A 145 -1.83 -2.96 -9.16
N VAL A 146 -1.37 -3.57 -8.08
CA VAL A 146 -0.07 -4.22 -8.01
C VAL A 146 -0.28 -5.74 -8.02
N TYR A 147 0.54 -6.44 -8.77
CA TYR A 147 0.50 -7.91 -8.87
C TYR A 147 1.92 -8.45 -8.67
N PRO A 148 2.36 -8.60 -7.40
CA PRO A 148 3.76 -8.88 -7.09
C PRO A 148 4.32 -10.14 -7.75
N GLU A 149 3.59 -11.25 -7.71
CA GLU A 149 4.05 -12.52 -8.28
C GLU A 149 4.33 -12.40 -9.77
N LYS A 150 3.45 -11.74 -10.52
CA LYS A 150 3.62 -11.53 -11.96
C LYS A 150 4.72 -10.53 -12.26
N GLN A 151 4.73 -9.44 -11.55
CA GLN A 151 5.63 -8.31 -11.75
C GLN A 151 7.07 -8.65 -11.40
N VAL A 152 7.28 -9.27 -10.24
CA VAL A 152 8.61 -9.70 -9.79
C VAL A 152 9.11 -10.88 -10.61
N ALA A 153 8.25 -11.83 -11.00
CA ALA A 153 8.63 -12.94 -11.87
C ALA A 153 9.16 -12.43 -13.22
N LYS A 154 8.48 -11.46 -13.81
CA LYS A 154 8.92 -10.82 -15.04
C LYS A 154 10.27 -10.13 -14.86
N TRP A 155 10.38 -9.33 -13.83
CA TRP A 155 11.63 -8.63 -13.51
C TRP A 155 12.80 -9.61 -13.31
N ALA A 156 12.62 -10.64 -12.50
CA ALA A 156 13.66 -11.61 -12.20
C ALA A 156 14.09 -12.40 -13.45
N SER A 157 13.11 -12.77 -14.29
CA SER A 157 13.38 -13.50 -15.53
C SER A 157 14.25 -12.69 -16.48
N ILE A 158 13.98 -11.42 -16.65
CA ILE A 158 14.77 -10.52 -17.51
C ILE A 158 16.13 -10.24 -16.86
N ARG A 159 16.14 -9.91 -15.58
CA ARG A 159 17.36 -9.51 -14.85
C ARG A 159 18.44 -10.59 -14.86
N TYR A 160 18.05 -11.86 -14.72
CA TYR A 160 18.99 -12.95 -14.54
C TYR A 160 19.28 -13.78 -15.81
N THR A 161 18.72 -13.38 -16.95
CA THR A 161 18.99 -13.99 -18.26
C THR A 161 19.77 -13.09 -19.21
N GLU A 162 20.16 -11.94 -18.78
CA GLU A 162 21.02 -11.03 -19.53
C GLU A 162 22.46 -11.50 -19.63
#